data_1b7706cffdb86f6921ba92f663e8ab7e
#
_entry.id   1b7706cffdb86f6921ba92f663e8ab7e
#
_cell.length_a   1.000
_cell.length_b   1.000
_cell.length_c   1.000
_cell.angle_alpha   90.00
_cell.angle_beta   90.00
_cell.angle_gamma   90.00
#
_symmetry.space_group_name_H-M   'P 1'
#
loop_
_entity.id
_entity.type
_entity.pdbx_description
1 polymer ?
#
loop_
_entity_poly.entity_id
_entity_poly.type
_entity_poly.pdbx_seq_one_letter_code
_entity_poly.pdbx_strand_id
1 'polypeptide(L)'
;YLETNSGVYCNEQMIKDGPAVMIKYGQGKGANLENAIEKAKSFIDSFTLIHGDEFYREDVNKIDFIIRDYQDHLDTITAFPHLAHNTWGGKGELALFSDLGPTGINKKHAIEVLLDYLKVDKEDTISFGDAKVDLSMFECCGFNVAMGNGGPEIKEAADYITNDVNEDGLYNAFKYLKLI
;
A
#
# COMPACT_ATOMS: atom_id res chain seq x y z
N TYR A 1 -3.90 7.87 -12.00
CA TYR A 1 -2.94 7.02 -12.69
C TYR A 1 -3.38 5.57 -12.63
N LEU A 2 -2.77 4.73 -13.44
CA LEU A 2 -3.03 3.29 -13.50
C LEU A 2 -1.79 2.53 -13.01
N GLU A 3 -1.98 1.57 -12.12
CA GLU A 3 -0.99 0.54 -11.81
C GLU A 3 -1.31 -0.70 -12.66
N THR A 4 -0.36 -1.15 -13.44
CA THR A 4 -0.56 -2.24 -14.41
C THR A 4 0.56 -3.28 -14.33
N ASN A 5 0.40 -4.40 -15.04
CA ASN A 5 1.46 -5.41 -15.13
C ASN A 5 2.71 -4.91 -15.87
N SER A 6 2.56 -3.91 -16.74
CA SER A 6 3.64 -3.41 -17.61
C SER A 6 4.27 -2.10 -17.10
N GLY A 7 3.70 -1.47 -16.07
CA GLY A 7 4.21 -0.21 -15.51
C GLY A 7 3.15 0.65 -14.87
N VAL A 8 3.51 1.90 -14.60
CA VAL A 8 2.62 2.90 -14.00
C VAL A 8 2.38 4.01 -15.02
N TYR A 9 1.13 4.31 -15.31
CA TYR A 9 0.73 5.22 -16.38
C TYR A 9 -0.18 6.32 -15.85
N CYS A 10 0.02 7.57 -16.30
CA CYS A 10 -0.78 8.69 -15.84
C CYS A 10 -1.21 9.62 -16.98
N ASN A 11 -2.16 10.50 -16.67
CA ASN A 11 -2.56 11.61 -17.53
C ASN A 11 -1.79 12.89 -17.20
N GLU A 12 -1.93 13.90 -18.06
CA GLU A 12 -1.32 15.24 -17.86
C GLU A 12 -1.75 15.90 -16.54
N GLN A 13 -2.98 15.64 -16.08
CA GLN A 13 -3.48 16.22 -14.84
C GLN A 13 -2.71 15.70 -13.63
N MET A 14 -2.35 14.40 -13.60
CA MET A 14 -1.52 13.83 -12.55
C MET A 14 -0.11 14.43 -12.54
N ILE A 15 0.49 14.64 -13.70
CA ILE A 15 1.80 15.32 -13.81
C ILE A 15 1.73 16.75 -13.25
N LYS A 16 0.63 17.46 -13.48
CA LYS A 16 0.44 18.84 -13.04
C LYS A 16 0.16 18.95 -11.54
N ASP A 17 -0.79 18.18 -11.02
CA ASP A 17 -1.32 18.34 -9.67
C ASP A 17 -0.66 17.40 -8.66
N GLY A 18 -0.19 16.24 -9.11
CA GLY A 18 0.40 15.19 -8.28
C GLY A 18 1.53 15.66 -7.37
N PRO A 19 2.51 16.46 -7.85
CA PRO A 19 3.61 16.94 -7.02
C PRO A 19 3.15 17.69 -5.77
N ALA A 20 2.22 18.63 -5.92
CA ALA A 20 1.73 19.44 -4.80
C ALA A 20 0.98 18.57 -3.75
N VAL A 21 0.19 17.62 -4.22
CA VAL A 21 -0.55 16.69 -3.35
C VAL A 21 0.39 15.73 -2.63
N MET A 22 1.41 15.20 -3.31
CA MET A 22 2.43 14.33 -2.70
C MET A 22 3.27 15.05 -1.65
N ILE A 23 3.65 16.32 -1.89
CA ILE A 23 4.36 17.15 -0.90
C ILE A 23 3.49 17.33 0.35
N LYS A 24 2.21 17.71 0.17
CA LYS A 24 1.26 17.86 1.28
C LYS A 24 1.12 16.56 2.07
N TYR A 25 0.99 15.43 1.38
CA TYR A 25 0.90 14.11 2.00
C TYR A 25 2.16 13.77 2.80
N GLY A 26 3.35 13.94 2.21
CA GLY A 26 4.62 13.68 2.87
C GLY A 26 4.83 14.52 4.13
N GLN A 27 4.55 15.82 4.07
CA GLN A 27 4.63 16.71 5.22
C GLN A 27 3.63 16.32 6.32
N GLY A 28 2.42 15.96 5.97
CA GLY A 28 1.41 15.45 6.90
C GLY A 28 1.80 14.14 7.58
N LYS A 29 2.72 13.38 6.97
CA LYS A 29 3.35 12.18 7.55
C LYS A 29 4.67 12.45 8.28
N GLY A 30 5.00 13.73 8.50
CA GLY A 30 6.17 14.15 9.27
C GLY A 30 7.46 14.31 8.46
N ALA A 31 7.42 14.22 7.13
CA ALA A 31 8.58 14.52 6.31
C ALA A 31 8.88 16.03 6.33
N ASN A 32 10.17 16.42 6.39
CA ASN A 32 10.54 17.79 6.12
C ASN A 32 10.27 18.14 4.65
N LEU A 33 10.27 19.43 4.33
CA LEU A 33 9.91 19.91 2.99
C LEU A 33 10.84 19.37 1.90
N GLU A 34 12.15 19.30 2.14
CA GLU A 34 13.13 18.81 1.19
C GLU A 34 12.88 17.35 0.82
N ASN A 35 12.73 16.48 1.81
CA ASN A 35 12.40 15.08 1.63
C ASN A 35 11.03 14.87 0.96
N ALA A 36 10.05 15.72 1.28
CA ALA A 36 8.72 15.65 0.65
C ALA A 36 8.79 16.01 -0.84
N ILE A 37 9.59 17.03 -1.21
CA ILE A 37 9.83 17.42 -2.61
C ILE A 37 10.55 16.30 -3.38
N GLU A 38 11.61 15.73 -2.80
CA GLU A 38 12.36 14.64 -3.42
C GLU A 38 11.48 13.43 -3.70
N LYS A 39 10.68 13.01 -2.71
CA LYS A 39 9.72 11.92 -2.86
C LYS A 39 8.65 12.21 -3.90
N ALA A 40 8.11 13.43 -3.92
CA ALA A 40 7.13 13.84 -4.92
C ALA A 40 7.70 13.80 -6.34
N LYS A 41 8.94 14.25 -6.52
CA LYS A 41 9.64 14.17 -7.81
C LYS A 41 9.85 12.71 -8.23
N SER A 42 10.41 11.88 -7.36
CA SER A 42 10.63 10.46 -7.65
C SER A 42 9.33 9.74 -8.01
N PHE A 43 8.22 10.08 -7.33
CA PHE A 43 6.90 9.52 -7.61
C PHE A 43 6.44 9.89 -9.02
N ILE A 44 6.52 11.16 -9.42
CA ILE A 44 6.11 11.61 -10.75
C ILE A 44 7.05 11.09 -11.85
N ASP A 45 8.35 11.05 -11.61
CA ASP A 45 9.35 10.54 -12.56
C ASP A 45 9.16 9.03 -12.84
N SER A 46 8.43 8.30 -12.00
CA SER A 46 8.11 6.89 -12.20
C SER A 46 6.98 6.64 -13.22
N PHE A 47 6.22 7.68 -13.59
CA PHE A 47 5.09 7.54 -14.48
C PHE A 47 5.45 7.61 -15.96
N THR A 48 4.73 6.82 -16.76
CA THR A 48 4.65 7.00 -18.20
C THR A 48 3.39 7.78 -18.54
N LEU A 49 3.55 8.93 -19.21
CA LEU A 49 2.42 9.73 -19.66
C LEU A 49 1.74 9.04 -20.83
N ILE A 50 0.41 8.90 -20.76
CA ILE A 50 -0.44 8.33 -21.81
C ILE A 50 -1.66 9.23 -22.07
N HIS A 51 -2.28 9.05 -23.23
CA HIS A 51 -3.38 9.90 -23.71
C HIS A 51 -4.55 9.09 -24.26
N GLY A 52 -5.75 9.65 -24.17
CA GLY A 52 -6.94 9.15 -24.84
C GLY A 52 -7.19 7.66 -24.64
N ASP A 53 -7.26 6.92 -25.72
CA ASP A 53 -7.61 5.50 -25.71
C ASP A 53 -6.55 4.60 -25.10
N GLU A 54 -5.32 5.07 -24.85
CA GLU A 54 -4.27 4.31 -24.17
C GLU A 54 -4.63 4.01 -22.72
N PHE A 55 -5.64 4.68 -22.14
CA PHE A 55 -6.20 4.36 -20.82
C PHE A 55 -7.09 3.11 -20.81
N TYR A 56 -7.60 2.67 -21.97
CA TYR A 56 -8.38 1.43 -22.09
C TYR A 56 -7.44 0.22 -22.25
N ARG A 57 -7.00 -0.33 -21.09
CA ARG A 57 -5.99 -1.38 -21.01
C ARG A 57 -6.56 -2.62 -20.34
N GLU A 58 -6.12 -3.79 -20.75
CA GLU A 58 -6.51 -5.08 -20.15
C GLU A 58 -5.63 -5.50 -18.96
N ASP A 59 -4.47 -4.83 -18.77
CA ASP A 59 -3.47 -5.16 -17.74
C ASP A 59 -3.56 -4.29 -16.48
N VAL A 60 -4.68 -3.59 -16.26
CA VAL A 60 -4.87 -2.69 -15.11
C VAL A 60 -5.16 -3.49 -13.84
N ASN A 61 -4.32 -3.29 -12.82
CA ASN A 61 -4.48 -3.88 -11.49
C ASN A 61 -5.19 -2.93 -10.53
N LYS A 62 -4.93 -1.62 -10.66
CA LYS A 62 -5.48 -0.60 -9.77
C LYS A 62 -5.54 0.76 -10.46
N ILE A 63 -6.52 1.55 -10.12
CA ILE A 63 -6.69 2.94 -10.54
C ILE A 63 -6.57 3.82 -9.32
N ASP A 64 -5.62 4.75 -9.33
CA ASP A 64 -5.42 5.72 -8.28
C ASP A 64 -5.74 7.14 -8.78
N PHE A 65 -6.32 7.94 -7.92
CA PHE A 65 -6.70 9.31 -8.25
C PHE A 65 -6.64 10.23 -7.04
N ILE A 66 -6.40 11.51 -7.32
CA ILE A 66 -6.40 12.57 -6.32
C ILE A 66 -7.85 12.86 -5.91
N ILE A 67 -8.07 12.97 -4.61
CA ILE A 67 -9.34 13.41 -4.02
C ILE A 67 -9.13 14.72 -3.28
N ARG A 68 -10.20 15.54 -3.21
CA ARG A 68 -10.18 16.83 -2.50
C ARG A 68 -10.29 16.63 -0.99
N ASP A 69 -11.12 15.65 -0.61
CA ASP A 69 -11.42 15.29 0.76
C ASP A 69 -11.97 13.85 0.84
N TYR A 70 -12.27 13.40 2.05
CA TYR A 70 -12.79 12.05 2.28
C TYR A 70 -14.21 11.83 1.70
N GLN A 71 -14.98 12.90 1.44
CA GLN A 71 -16.31 12.77 0.81
C GLN A 71 -16.18 12.29 -0.64
N ASP A 72 -15.20 12.75 -1.41
CA ASP A 72 -14.92 12.24 -2.76
C ASP A 72 -14.70 10.71 -2.77
N HIS A 73 -14.03 10.19 -1.73
CA HIS A 73 -13.87 8.74 -1.58
C HIS A 73 -15.22 8.04 -1.34
N LEU A 74 -16.07 8.56 -0.48
CA LEU A 74 -17.41 7.99 -0.24
C LEU A 74 -18.31 8.03 -1.49
N ASP A 75 -18.20 9.11 -2.26
CA ASP A 75 -18.93 9.24 -3.52
C ASP A 75 -18.44 8.19 -4.55
N THR A 76 -17.14 7.90 -4.55
CA THR A 76 -16.57 6.84 -5.41
C THR A 76 -17.07 5.45 -5.01
N ILE A 77 -17.20 5.15 -3.71
CA ILE A 77 -17.79 3.89 -3.23
C ILE A 77 -19.23 3.75 -3.74
N THR A 78 -19.97 4.85 -3.72
CA THR A 78 -21.35 4.86 -4.21
C THR A 78 -21.45 4.67 -5.73
N ALA A 79 -20.50 5.26 -6.48
CA ALA A 79 -20.46 5.16 -7.94
C ALA A 79 -20.00 3.79 -8.45
N PHE A 80 -19.08 3.12 -7.72
CA PHE A 80 -18.47 1.85 -8.11
C PHE A 80 -18.55 0.77 -7.00
N PRO A 81 -19.75 0.40 -6.54
CA PRO A 81 -19.94 -0.44 -5.35
C PRO A 81 -19.40 -1.88 -5.47
N HIS A 82 -19.06 -2.31 -6.69
CA HIS A 82 -18.53 -3.65 -6.99
C HIS A 82 -17.00 -3.70 -7.04
N LEU A 83 -16.31 -2.57 -6.79
CA LEU A 83 -14.85 -2.51 -6.71
C LEU A 83 -14.38 -2.41 -5.23
N ALA A 84 -13.14 -2.77 -4.99
CA ALA A 84 -12.46 -2.48 -3.73
C ALA A 84 -12.03 -1.01 -3.71
N HIS A 85 -12.15 -0.37 -2.55
CA HIS A 85 -11.85 1.05 -2.36
C HIS A 85 -10.92 1.26 -1.18
N ASN A 86 -9.85 2.03 -1.36
CA ASN A 86 -8.98 2.44 -0.27
C ASN A 86 -8.63 3.92 -0.35
N THR A 87 -8.04 4.46 0.71
CA THR A 87 -7.49 5.81 0.75
C THR A 87 -6.07 5.80 1.29
N TRP A 88 -5.24 6.67 0.78
CA TRP A 88 -3.98 7.01 1.41
C TRP A 88 -4.23 8.08 2.49
N GLY A 89 -3.67 7.89 3.68
CA GLY A 89 -3.84 8.83 4.80
C GLY A 89 -5.10 8.63 5.65
N GLY A 90 -5.86 7.58 5.39
CA GLY A 90 -7.05 7.23 6.17
C GLY A 90 -8.26 8.13 5.88
N LYS A 91 -8.97 8.55 6.94
CA LYS A 91 -10.25 9.30 6.83
C LYS A 91 -10.12 10.81 7.10
N GLY A 92 -8.91 11.27 7.47
CA GLY A 92 -8.68 12.66 7.87
C GLY A 92 -8.25 13.56 6.72
N GLU A 93 -7.63 14.69 7.07
CA GLU A 93 -7.14 15.71 6.11
C GLU A 93 -6.05 15.20 5.16
N LEU A 94 -5.45 14.05 5.45
CA LEU A 94 -4.46 13.40 4.59
C LEU A 94 -5.07 12.34 3.67
N ALA A 95 -6.40 12.17 3.64
CA ALA A 95 -7.09 11.41 2.61
C ALA A 95 -7.04 12.20 1.30
N LEU A 96 -5.90 12.18 0.62
CA LEU A 96 -5.60 12.97 -0.56
C LEU A 96 -5.57 12.15 -1.84
N PHE A 97 -5.50 10.83 -1.70
CA PHE A 97 -5.61 9.87 -2.80
C PHE A 97 -6.62 8.79 -2.44
N SER A 98 -7.31 8.32 -3.45
CA SER A 98 -8.16 7.13 -3.38
C SER A 98 -7.74 6.15 -4.47
N ASP A 99 -7.97 4.88 -4.23
CA ASP A 99 -7.73 3.84 -5.22
C ASP A 99 -8.92 2.91 -5.39
N LEU A 100 -9.01 2.34 -6.59
CA LEU A 100 -10.00 1.35 -7.00
C LEU A 100 -9.27 0.11 -7.52
N GLY A 101 -9.72 -1.05 -7.09
CA GLY A 101 -9.20 -2.33 -7.59
C GLY A 101 -10.27 -3.41 -7.62
N PRO A 102 -9.93 -4.60 -8.12
CA PRO A 102 -10.81 -5.77 -8.04
C PRO A 102 -11.10 -6.15 -6.59
N THR A 103 -12.34 -6.49 -6.29
CA THR A 103 -12.71 -7.05 -4.99
C THR A 103 -12.07 -8.42 -4.78
N GLY A 104 -11.74 -8.74 -3.53
CA GLY A 104 -11.16 -10.03 -3.17
C GLY A 104 -9.65 -10.16 -3.39
N ILE A 105 -9.03 -9.19 -4.07
CA ILE A 105 -7.56 -9.15 -4.25
C ILE A 105 -6.95 -8.37 -3.09
N ASN A 106 -6.29 -9.06 -2.19
CA ASN A 106 -5.59 -8.50 -1.03
C ASN A 106 -4.39 -9.39 -0.66
N LYS A 107 -3.62 -9.00 0.36
CA LYS A 107 -2.44 -9.75 0.81
C LYS A 107 -2.79 -11.18 1.24
N LYS A 108 -3.92 -11.39 1.92
CA LYS A 108 -4.39 -12.73 2.31
C LYS A 108 -4.61 -13.62 1.09
N HIS A 109 -5.42 -13.16 0.13
CA HIS A 109 -5.67 -13.90 -1.10
C HIS A 109 -4.37 -14.27 -1.85
N ALA A 110 -3.45 -13.30 -2.00
CA ALA A 110 -2.18 -13.53 -2.68
C ALA A 110 -1.34 -14.60 -1.96
N ILE A 111 -1.31 -14.59 -0.63
CA ILE A 111 -0.59 -15.58 0.17
C ILE A 111 -1.26 -16.95 0.07
N GLU A 112 -2.58 -17.05 0.18
CA GLU A 112 -3.32 -18.30 0.03
C GLU A 112 -3.03 -18.96 -1.33
N VAL A 113 -3.04 -18.17 -2.42
CA VAL A 113 -2.67 -18.65 -3.76
C VAL A 113 -1.21 -19.12 -3.80
N LEU A 114 -0.28 -18.38 -3.18
CA LEU A 114 1.13 -18.73 -3.14
C LEU A 114 1.37 -20.03 -2.34
N LEU A 115 0.74 -20.18 -1.18
CA LEU A 115 0.85 -21.38 -0.35
C LEU A 115 0.30 -22.61 -1.07
N ASP A 116 -0.85 -22.48 -1.74
CA ASP A 116 -1.38 -23.57 -2.55
C ASP A 116 -0.43 -23.92 -3.71
N TYR A 117 0.13 -22.93 -4.39
CA TYR A 117 1.10 -23.16 -5.47
C TYR A 117 2.37 -23.87 -4.98
N LEU A 118 2.92 -23.44 -3.84
CA LEU A 118 4.13 -24.02 -3.25
C LEU A 118 3.87 -25.34 -2.49
N LYS A 119 2.61 -25.66 -2.21
CA LYS A 119 2.20 -26.80 -1.35
C LYS A 119 2.82 -26.71 0.06
N VAL A 120 2.80 -25.52 0.64
CA VAL A 120 3.28 -25.22 1.98
C VAL A 120 2.08 -24.99 2.89
N ASP A 121 2.10 -25.62 4.08
CA ASP A 121 1.08 -25.43 5.08
C ASP A 121 1.23 -24.04 5.76
N LYS A 122 0.11 -23.46 6.18
CA LYS A 122 0.07 -22.17 6.86
C LYS A 122 1.01 -22.13 8.07
N GLU A 123 1.05 -23.20 8.84
CA GLU A 123 1.82 -23.36 10.06
C GLU A 123 3.34 -23.25 9.84
N ASP A 124 3.82 -23.50 8.62
CA ASP A 124 5.22 -23.41 8.23
C ASP A 124 5.62 -22.01 7.70
N THR A 125 4.77 -21.01 7.90
CA THR A 125 4.98 -19.65 7.36
C THR A 125 5.20 -18.61 8.46
N ILE A 126 6.01 -17.60 8.13
CA ILE A 126 6.26 -16.45 8.97
C ILE A 126 5.95 -15.19 8.17
N SER A 127 5.13 -14.31 8.72
CA SER A 127 4.84 -13.01 8.12
C SER A 127 5.46 -11.85 8.90
N PHE A 128 5.80 -10.77 8.18
CA PHE A 128 6.33 -9.53 8.75
C PHE A 128 5.46 -8.37 8.28
N GLY A 129 5.01 -7.52 9.21
CA GLY A 129 4.13 -6.40 8.91
C GLY A 129 4.39 -5.18 9.79
N ASP A 130 4.05 -4.00 9.28
CA ASP A 130 4.18 -2.74 10.02
C ASP A 130 2.91 -1.89 10.00
N ALA A 131 1.93 -2.25 9.18
CA ALA A 131 0.73 -1.46 8.95
C ALA A 131 -0.57 -2.28 9.08
N LYS A 132 -1.67 -1.57 9.30
CA LYS A 132 -3.00 -2.17 9.43
C LYS A 132 -3.40 -3.03 8.22
N VAL A 133 -2.91 -2.68 7.03
CA VAL A 133 -3.14 -3.45 5.79
C VAL A 133 -2.52 -4.84 5.85
N ASP A 134 -1.54 -5.08 6.72
CA ASP A 134 -0.86 -6.37 6.91
C ASP A 134 -1.63 -7.34 7.81
N LEU A 135 -2.64 -6.87 8.54
CA LEU A 135 -3.48 -7.74 9.38
C LEU A 135 -4.10 -8.90 8.61
N SER A 136 -4.51 -8.64 7.36
CA SER A 136 -5.06 -9.70 6.50
C SER A 136 -4.04 -10.79 6.17
N MET A 137 -2.75 -10.47 6.14
CA MET A 137 -1.65 -11.41 5.97
C MET A 137 -1.42 -12.23 7.25
N PHE A 138 -1.50 -11.61 8.43
CA PHE A 138 -1.38 -12.29 9.71
C PHE A 138 -2.45 -13.37 9.92
N GLU A 139 -3.64 -13.20 9.36
CA GLU A 139 -4.71 -14.20 9.44
C GLU A 139 -4.37 -15.52 8.73
N CYS A 140 -3.48 -15.50 7.73
CA CYS A 140 -3.18 -16.66 6.90
C CYS A 140 -1.74 -17.16 7.01
N CYS A 141 -0.97 -16.69 8.00
CA CYS A 141 0.36 -17.18 8.31
C CYS A 141 0.43 -17.83 9.70
N GLY A 142 1.38 -18.74 9.90
CA GLY A 142 1.53 -19.50 11.13
C GLY A 142 2.17 -18.73 12.27
N PHE A 143 3.09 -17.79 11.96
CA PHE A 143 3.74 -16.93 12.94
C PHE A 143 3.86 -15.50 12.41
N ASN A 144 3.52 -14.51 13.22
CA ASN A 144 3.38 -13.14 12.77
C ASN A 144 4.30 -12.20 13.56
N VAL A 145 5.11 -11.44 12.84
CA VAL A 145 6.07 -10.50 13.40
C VAL A 145 5.66 -9.07 13.05
N ALA A 146 5.41 -8.24 14.06
CA ALA A 146 5.24 -6.81 13.86
C ALA A 146 6.58 -6.08 13.96
N MET A 147 6.82 -5.15 13.04
CA MET A 147 7.96 -4.25 13.09
C MET A 147 7.80 -3.23 14.22
N GLY A 148 8.91 -2.81 14.84
CA GLY A 148 8.91 -1.86 15.96
C GLY A 148 8.31 -0.49 15.64
N ASN A 149 8.39 -0.05 14.38
CA ASN A 149 7.73 1.16 13.87
C ASN A 149 6.25 0.95 13.51
N GLY A 150 5.71 -0.27 13.63
CA GLY A 150 4.31 -0.56 13.34
C GLY A 150 3.34 0.10 14.31
N GLY A 151 2.11 0.31 13.85
CA GLY A 151 1.01 0.85 14.67
C GLY A 151 0.54 -0.11 15.77
N PRO A 152 -0.31 0.35 16.69
CA PRO A 152 -0.78 -0.48 17.80
C PRO A 152 -1.54 -1.72 17.33
N GLU A 153 -2.38 -1.61 16.29
CA GLU A 153 -3.22 -2.71 15.82
C GLU A 153 -2.40 -3.90 15.31
N ILE A 154 -1.32 -3.63 14.54
CA ILE A 154 -0.46 -4.71 14.02
C ILE A 154 0.38 -5.34 15.13
N LYS A 155 0.82 -4.56 16.12
CA LYS A 155 1.56 -5.05 17.29
C LYS A 155 0.71 -5.93 18.20
N GLU A 156 -0.56 -5.57 18.38
CA GLU A 156 -1.52 -6.36 19.18
C GLU A 156 -1.83 -7.72 18.53
N ALA A 157 -1.83 -7.77 17.19
CA ALA A 157 -2.11 -8.98 16.42
C ALA A 157 -0.89 -9.89 16.21
N ALA A 158 0.32 -9.45 16.58
CA ALA A 158 1.56 -10.18 16.32
C ALA A 158 1.92 -11.16 17.44
N ASP A 159 2.54 -12.28 17.06
CA ASP A 159 3.16 -13.23 18.01
C ASP A 159 4.48 -12.71 18.57
N TYR A 160 5.18 -11.85 17.81
CA TYR A 160 6.43 -11.21 18.20
C TYR A 160 6.55 -9.80 17.67
N ILE A 161 7.08 -8.88 18.48
CA ILE A 161 7.38 -7.51 18.06
C ILE A 161 8.90 -7.35 18.02
N THR A 162 9.44 -7.05 16.84
CA THR A 162 10.86 -6.80 16.65
C THR A 162 11.20 -5.31 16.80
N ASN A 163 12.47 -4.93 16.59
CA ASN A 163 12.94 -3.55 16.60
C ASN A 163 12.34 -2.73 15.44
N ASP A 164 12.54 -1.40 15.50
CA ASP A 164 12.24 -0.49 14.41
C ASP A 164 12.99 -0.87 13.12
N VAL A 165 12.44 -0.53 11.97
CA VAL A 165 13.07 -0.77 10.67
C VAL A 165 14.46 -0.11 10.57
N ASN A 166 14.65 1.04 11.24
CA ASN A 166 15.94 1.75 11.29
C ASN A 166 16.93 1.18 12.33
N GLU A 167 16.51 0.16 13.09
CA GLU A 167 17.29 -0.52 14.13
C GLU A 167 17.52 -1.99 13.78
N ASP A 168 17.66 -2.30 12.51
CA ASP A 168 17.84 -3.66 12.00
C ASP A 168 16.71 -4.63 12.40
N GLY A 169 15.47 -4.14 12.54
CA GLY A 169 14.35 -4.91 13.06
C GLY A 169 14.11 -6.24 12.32
N LEU A 170 14.15 -6.23 11.00
CA LEU A 170 13.97 -7.46 10.21
C LEU A 170 15.10 -8.47 10.48
N TYR A 171 16.35 -8.02 10.45
CA TYR A 171 17.51 -8.87 10.73
C TYR A 171 17.46 -9.46 12.15
N ASN A 172 17.10 -8.66 13.15
CA ASN A 172 16.98 -9.10 14.53
C ASN A 172 15.88 -10.16 14.70
N ALA A 173 14.75 -9.99 13.99
CA ALA A 173 13.69 -11.00 13.97
C ALA A 173 14.16 -12.32 13.34
N PHE A 174 14.87 -12.27 12.21
CA PHE A 174 15.44 -13.47 11.58
C PHE A 174 16.39 -14.22 12.53
N LYS A 175 17.22 -13.50 13.27
CA LYS A 175 18.07 -14.10 14.30
C LYS A 175 17.29 -14.72 15.45
N TYR A 176 16.29 -14.00 15.97
CA TYR A 176 15.43 -14.49 17.05
C TYR A 176 14.73 -15.79 16.66
N LEU A 177 14.25 -15.86 15.45
CA LEU A 177 13.55 -17.01 14.88
C LEU A 177 14.51 -18.11 14.38
N LYS A 178 15.83 -17.91 14.47
CA LYS A 178 16.87 -18.84 14.00
C LYS A 178 16.76 -19.18 12.51
N LEU A 179 16.38 -18.22 11.71
CA LEU A 179 16.33 -18.34 10.25
C LEU A 179 17.69 -18.05 9.61
N ILE A 180 18.56 -17.35 10.35
CA ILE A 180 19.97 -17.05 10.04
C ILE A 180 20.83 -17.19 11.28
#